data_806cb3f048b7129b5858ca14e7673667
#
_entry.id   806cb3f048b7129b5858ca14e7673667
#
_cell.length_a   1.000
_cell.length_b   1.000
_cell.length_c   1.000
_cell.angle_alpha   90.00
_cell.angle_beta   90.00
_cell.angle_gamma   90.00
#
_symmetry.space_group_name_H-M   'P 1'
#
loop_
_entity.id
_entity.type
_entity.pdbx_description
1 polymer ?
#
loop_
_entity_poly.entity_id
_entity_poly.type
_entity_poly.pdbx_seq_one_letter_code
_entity_poly.pdbx_strand_id
1 'polypeptide(L)'
;MTKTELNKFRQILEARFTELARVVRNREGIVIEKSADALDEVQNAAERELAIRNLDRDSHLLRNVRAALRRIDEVSFGICLHCEEEISPKRVAAVPWTPYCIQCQEMADRHQESSESESLEELLVNAA
;
A
#
# COMPACT_ATOMS: atom_id res chain seq x y z
N MET A 1 -18.95 -12.51 8.95
CA MET A 1 -18.46 -11.87 10.20
C MET A 1 -19.61 -11.30 11.00
N THR A 2 -19.50 -11.38 12.32
CA THR A 2 -20.49 -10.78 13.20
C THR A 2 -20.30 -9.26 13.28
N LYS A 3 -21.34 -8.58 13.71
CA LYS A 3 -21.32 -7.11 13.91
C LYS A 3 -20.23 -6.67 14.91
N THR A 4 -19.99 -7.50 15.93
CA THR A 4 -18.95 -7.26 16.95
C THR A 4 -17.55 -7.37 16.33
N GLU A 5 -17.32 -8.37 15.50
CA GLU A 5 -16.05 -8.54 14.78
C GLU A 5 -15.79 -7.38 13.81
N LEU A 6 -16.80 -6.97 13.05
CA LEU A 6 -16.69 -5.83 12.14
C LEU A 6 -16.36 -4.53 12.90
N ASN A 7 -16.99 -4.30 14.05
CA ASN A 7 -16.70 -3.13 14.88
C ASN A 7 -15.26 -3.16 15.41
N LYS A 8 -14.77 -4.33 15.79
CA LYS A 8 -13.39 -4.52 16.23
C LYS A 8 -12.40 -4.16 15.12
N PHE A 9 -12.62 -4.66 13.91
CA PHE A 9 -11.78 -4.33 12.75
C PHE A 9 -11.89 -2.86 12.36
N ARG A 10 -13.08 -2.28 12.46
CA ARG A 10 -13.26 -0.84 12.23
C ARG A 10 -12.39 -0.01 13.16
N GLN A 11 -12.36 -0.33 14.44
CA GLN A 11 -11.55 0.39 15.43
C GLN A 11 -10.05 0.25 15.12
N ILE A 12 -9.59 -0.95 14.79
CA ILE A 12 -8.19 -1.20 14.42
C ILE A 12 -7.80 -0.38 13.19
N LEU A 13 -8.65 -0.41 12.16
CA LEU A 13 -8.40 0.30 10.90
C LEU A 13 -8.46 1.82 11.06
N GLU A 14 -9.38 2.35 11.86
CA GLU A 14 -9.47 3.79 12.14
C GLU A 14 -8.23 4.29 12.88
N ALA A 15 -7.75 3.54 13.87
CA ALA A 15 -6.51 3.86 14.58
C ALA A 15 -5.31 3.86 13.63
N ARG A 16 -5.23 2.85 12.77
CA ARG A 16 -4.17 2.74 11.76
C ARG A 16 -4.24 3.86 10.73
N PHE A 17 -5.44 4.21 10.31
CA PHE A 17 -5.67 5.33 9.40
C PHE A 17 -5.15 6.64 9.96
N THR A 18 -5.49 6.96 11.21
CA THR A 18 -5.06 8.19 11.86
C THR A 18 -3.54 8.26 11.98
N GLU A 19 -2.90 7.17 12.39
CA GLU A 19 -1.44 7.07 12.46
C GLU A 19 -0.78 7.27 11.10
N LEU A 20 -1.25 6.56 10.09
CA LEU A 20 -0.71 6.65 8.73
C LEU A 20 -0.91 8.01 8.09
N ALA A 21 -2.06 8.65 8.31
CA ALA A 21 -2.31 10.00 7.79
C ALA A 21 -1.30 10.99 8.34
N ARG A 22 -0.93 10.88 9.61
CA ARG A 22 0.10 11.70 10.23
C ARG A 22 1.49 11.40 9.65
N VAL A 23 1.83 10.13 9.51
CA VAL A 23 3.13 9.68 8.95
C VAL A 23 3.28 10.17 7.52
N VAL A 24 2.26 10.02 6.69
CA VAL A 24 2.27 10.47 5.28
C VAL A 24 2.47 11.98 5.20
N ARG A 25 1.80 12.74 6.04
CA ARG A 25 1.96 14.21 6.07
C ARG A 25 3.39 14.61 6.44
N ASN A 26 4.00 13.95 7.42
CA ASN A 26 5.38 14.20 7.79
C ASN A 26 6.36 13.84 6.66
N ARG A 27 6.13 12.73 5.96
CA ARG A 27 6.97 12.31 4.83
C ARG A 27 6.84 13.25 3.63
N GLU A 28 5.66 13.78 3.37
CA GLU A 28 5.45 14.82 2.35
C GLU A 28 6.30 16.05 2.63
N GLY A 29 6.33 16.50 3.88
CA GLY A 29 7.19 17.60 4.32
C GLY A 29 8.67 17.32 4.10
N ILE A 30 9.13 16.12 4.40
CA ILE A 30 10.53 15.69 4.18
C ILE A 30 10.88 15.69 2.70
N VAL A 31 10.00 15.18 1.84
CA VAL A 31 10.21 15.18 0.37
C VAL A 31 10.33 16.61 -0.17
N ILE A 32 9.47 17.51 0.27
CA ILE A 32 9.52 18.93 -0.13
C ILE A 32 10.83 19.57 0.31
N GLU A 33 11.25 19.34 1.56
CA GLU A 33 12.50 19.87 2.11
C GLU A 33 13.72 19.36 1.35
N LYS A 34 13.80 18.05 1.10
CA LYS A 34 14.89 17.44 0.33
C LYS A 34 14.94 17.91 -1.12
N SER A 35 13.82 18.20 -1.73
CA SER A 35 13.73 18.73 -3.09
C SER A 35 14.21 20.18 -3.18
N ALA A 36 14.07 20.96 -2.10
CA ALA A 36 14.49 22.36 -2.04
C ALA A 36 15.98 22.53 -1.73
N ASP A 37 16.63 21.53 -1.13
CA ASP A 37 18.05 21.58 -0.72
C ASP A 37 18.97 21.14 -1.85
N ALA A 38 19.72 22.08 -2.42
CA ALA A 38 20.58 21.87 -3.60
C ALA A 38 22.08 21.83 -3.30
N LEU A 39 22.50 21.79 -2.04
CA LEU A 39 23.91 21.94 -1.64
C LEU A 39 24.81 20.74 -1.89
N ASP A 40 24.26 19.54 -2.04
CA ASP A 40 25.00 18.31 -2.38
C ASP A 40 24.14 17.43 -3.28
N GLU A 41 24.31 17.55 -4.59
CA GLU A 41 23.45 16.94 -5.59
C GLU A 41 23.44 15.40 -5.52
N VAL A 42 24.58 14.76 -5.28
CA VAL A 42 24.67 13.28 -5.30
C VAL A 42 24.05 12.67 -4.04
N GLN A 43 24.42 13.18 -2.87
CA GLN A 43 23.89 12.71 -1.60
C GLN A 43 22.42 13.03 -1.44
N ASN A 44 22.00 14.23 -1.84
CA ASN A 44 20.60 14.65 -1.82
C ASN A 44 19.73 13.84 -2.77
N ALA A 45 20.25 13.44 -3.94
CA ALA A 45 19.52 12.61 -4.87
C ALA A 45 19.17 11.24 -4.27
N ALA A 46 20.12 10.58 -3.59
CA ALA A 46 19.90 9.31 -2.92
C ALA A 46 18.91 9.43 -1.74
N GLU A 47 19.07 10.46 -0.92
CA GLU A 47 18.16 10.72 0.21
C GLU A 47 16.75 11.08 -0.25
N ARG A 48 16.62 11.88 -1.29
CA ARG A 48 15.35 12.25 -1.90
C ARG A 48 14.64 11.03 -2.48
N GLU A 49 15.37 10.17 -3.17
CA GLU A 49 14.83 8.95 -3.74
C GLU A 49 14.29 8.01 -2.66
N LEU A 50 15.02 7.84 -1.56
CA LEU A 50 14.57 7.07 -0.42
C LEU A 50 13.32 7.69 0.24
N ALA A 51 13.30 9.01 0.40
CA ALA A 51 12.16 9.72 0.96
C ALA A 51 10.91 9.55 0.10
N ILE A 52 11.04 9.62 -1.22
CA ILE A 52 9.94 9.40 -2.18
C ILE A 52 9.42 7.96 -2.08
N ARG A 53 10.29 6.96 -2.04
CA ARG A 53 9.90 5.56 -1.90
C ARG A 53 9.16 5.29 -0.59
N ASN A 54 9.62 5.86 0.51
CA ASN A 54 8.95 5.75 1.80
C ASN A 54 7.57 6.39 1.79
N LEU A 55 7.45 7.57 1.17
CA LEU A 55 6.17 8.25 1.00
C LEU A 55 5.20 7.42 0.15
N ASP A 56 5.66 6.88 -0.97
CA ASP A 56 4.85 6.04 -1.86
C ASP A 56 4.33 4.80 -1.14
N ARG A 57 5.18 4.12 -0.38
CA ARG A 57 4.80 2.94 0.39
C ARG A 57 3.72 3.26 1.42
N ASP A 58 3.93 4.30 2.22
CA ASP A 58 2.99 4.68 3.28
C ASP A 58 1.69 5.25 2.72
N SER A 59 1.75 5.98 1.61
CA SER A 59 0.57 6.48 0.91
C SER A 59 -0.28 5.34 0.34
N HIS A 60 0.37 4.31 -0.21
CA HIS A 60 -0.30 3.12 -0.72
C HIS A 60 -1.01 2.37 0.41
N LEU A 61 -0.32 2.18 1.54
CA LEU A 61 -0.90 1.54 2.72
C LEU A 61 -2.09 2.34 3.26
N LEU A 62 -1.98 3.67 3.30
CA LEU A 62 -3.08 4.56 3.72
C LEU A 62 -4.31 4.37 2.83
N ARG A 63 -4.13 4.30 1.52
CA ARG A 63 -5.22 4.04 0.56
C ARG A 63 -5.86 2.68 0.81
N ASN A 64 -5.07 1.66 1.08
CA ASN A 64 -5.57 0.32 1.36
C ASN A 64 -6.39 0.28 2.66
N VAL A 65 -5.95 0.96 3.70
CA VAL A 65 -6.68 1.07 4.97
C VAL A 65 -8.01 1.81 4.76
N ARG A 66 -8.00 2.91 4.01
CA ARG A 66 -9.21 3.66 3.67
C ARG A 66 -10.20 2.80 2.89
N ALA A 67 -9.72 2.05 1.90
CA ALA A 67 -10.56 1.16 1.11
C ALA A 67 -11.16 0.04 1.97
N ALA A 68 -10.40 -0.51 2.93
CA ALA A 68 -10.90 -1.50 3.87
C ALA A 68 -12.03 -0.95 4.76
N LEU A 69 -11.90 0.27 5.23
CA LEU A 69 -12.97 0.95 6.00
C LEU A 69 -14.24 1.10 5.17
N ARG A 70 -14.13 1.45 3.89
CA ARG A 70 -15.27 1.51 2.99
C ARG A 70 -15.94 0.15 2.81
N ARG A 71 -15.16 -0.94 2.71
CA ARG A 71 -15.71 -2.30 2.59
C ARG A 71 -16.48 -2.73 3.83
N ILE A 72 -16.09 -2.27 5.02
CA ILE A 72 -16.86 -2.51 6.25
C ILE A 72 -18.24 -1.86 6.14
N ASP A 73 -18.31 -0.62 5.66
CA ASP A 73 -19.58 0.10 5.47
C ASP A 73 -20.46 -0.54 4.37
N GLU A 74 -19.84 -1.08 3.33
CA GLU A 74 -20.51 -1.73 2.20
C GLU A 74 -20.83 -3.22 2.44
N VAL A 75 -20.48 -3.74 3.60
CA VAL A 75 -20.68 -5.16 3.99
C VAL A 75 -19.95 -6.15 3.05
N SER A 76 -18.83 -5.73 2.49
CA SER A 76 -17.97 -6.57 1.64
C SER A 76 -16.60 -6.88 2.27
N PHE A 77 -16.42 -6.52 3.53
CA PHE A 77 -15.17 -6.74 4.26
C PHE A 77 -14.91 -8.23 4.45
N GLY A 78 -13.65 -8.65 4.28
CA GLY A 78 -13.25 -10.04 4.42
C GLY A 78 -13.47 -10.90 3.18
N ILE A 79 -13.91 -10.30 2.08
CA ILE A 79 -14.14 -10.98 0.80
C ILE A 79 -13.09 -10.52 -0.20
N CYS A 80 -12.43 -11.47 -0.87
CA CYS A 80 -11.43 -11.16 -1.89
C CYS A 80 -12.05 -10.39 -3.07
N LEU A 81 -11.43 -9.29 -3.46
CA LEU A 81 -11.92 -8.47 -4.57
C LEU A 81 -11.77 -9.15 -5.94
N HIS A 82 -10.90 -10.14 -6.04
CA HIS A 82 -10.62 -10.82 -7.31
C HIS A 82 -11.47 -12.08 -7.49
N CYS A 83 -11.40 -13.03 -6.55
CA CYS A 83 -12.11 -14.31 -6.67
C CYS A 83 -13.47 -14.33 -5.96
N GLU A 84 -13.80 -13.28 -5.21
CA GLU A 84 -15.06 -13.12 -4.47
C GLU A 84 -15.30 -14.17 -3.38
N GLU A 85 -14.27 -14.94 -3.03
CA GLU A 85 -14.32 -15.90 -1.91
C GLU A 85 -13.90 -15.24 -0.60
N GLU A 86 -14.27 -15.84 0.52
CA GLU A 86 -13.87 -15.35 1.83
C GLU A 86 -12.35 -15.44 2.01
N ILE A 87 -11.75 -14.36 2.51
CA ILE A 87 -10.35 -14.34 2.90
C ILE A 87 -10.21 -15.09 4.21
N SER A 88 -9.14 -15.90 4.36
CA SER A 88 -8.85 -16.64 5.59
C SER A 88 -8.94 -15.70 6.82
N PRO A 89 -9.62 -16.10 7.91
CA PRO A 89 -9.69 -15.30 9.13
C PRO A 89 -8.32 -14.95 9.71
N LYS A 90 -7.35 -15.83 9.59
CA LYS A 90 -5.96 -15.56 10.02
C LYS A 90 -5.32 -14.44 9.24
N ARG A 91 -5.56 -14.40 7.94
CA ARG A 91 -5.04 -13.34 7.07
C ARG A 91 -5.71 -12.00 7.35
N VAL A 92 -7.02 -11.98 7.54
CA VAL A 92 -7.76 -10.76 7.91
C VAL A 92 -7.30 -10.24 9.26
N ALA A 93 -7.03 -11.11 10.22
CA ALA A 93 -6.52 -10.70 11.54
C ALA A 93 -5.11 -10.11 11.46
N ALA A 94 -4.25 -10.67 10.61
CA ALA A 94 -2.87 -10.21 10.44
C ALA A 94 -2.77 -8.94 9.57
N VAL A 95 -3.57 -8.86 8.51
CA VAL A 95 -3.56 -7.76 7.54
C VAL A 95 -5.00 -7.31 7.26
N PRO A 96 -5.64 -6.56 8.18
CA PRO A 96 -7.05 -6.19 8.04
C PRO A 96 -7.39 -5.37 6.79
N TRP A 97 -6.40 -4.69 6.22
CA TRP A 97 -6.57 -3.86 5.01
C TRP A 97 -6.40 -4.66 3.71
N THR A 98 -6.13 -5.97 3.78
CA THR A 98 -5.89 -6.75 2.56
C THR A 98 -7.12 -6.80 1.66
N PRO A 99 -6.99 -6.50 0.36
CA PRO A 99 -8.09 -6.65 -0.59
C PRO A 99 -8.20 -8.05 -1.17
N TYR A 100 -7.17 -8.90 -1.04
CA TYR A 100 -7.07 -10.19 -1.71
C TYR A 100 -6.78 -11.34 -0.75
N CYS A 101 -7.27 -12.54 -1.10
CA CYS A 101 -6.80 -13.76 -0.46
C CYS A 101 -5.33 -14.02 -0.85
N ILE A 102 -4.68 -14.93 -0.15
CA ILE A 102 -3.24 -15.19 -0.35
C ILE A 102 -2.92 -15.62 -1.79
N GLN A 103 -3.78 -16.44 -2.40
CA GLN A 103 -3.59 -16.92 -3.77
C GLN A 103 -3.68 -15.79 -4.79
N CYS A 104 -4.69 -14.93 -4.66
CA CYS A 104 -4.87 -13.78 -5.55
C CYS A 104 -3.79 -12.74 -5.36
N GLN A 105 -3.30 -12.54 -4.12
CA GLN A 105 -2.18 -11.65 -3.85
C GLN A 105 -0.90 -12.16 -4.50
N GLU A 106 -0.61 -13.46 -4.42
CA GLU A 106 0.53 -14.07 -5.08
C GLU A 106 0.47 -13.92 -6.59
N MET A 107 -0.72 -14.06 -7.20
CA MET A 107 -0.91 -13.84 -8.63
C MET A 107 -0.67 -12.39 -9.02
N ALA A 108 -1.16 -11.45 -8.23
CA ALA A 108 -0.96 -10.01 -8.47
C ALA A 108 0.53 -9.65 -8.37
N ASP A 109 1.23 -10.18 -7.38
CA ASP A 109 2.67 -9.95 -7.19
C ASP A 109 3.48 -10.50 -8.36
N ARG A 110 3.19 -11.71 -8.82
CA ARG A 110 3.84 -12.31 -10.00
C ARG A 110 3.58 -11.51 -11.27
N HIS A 111 2.36 -11.03 -11.46
CA HIS A 111 2.00 -10.21 -12.61
C HIS A 111 2.77 -8.88 -12.62
N GLN A 112 2.93 -8.26 -11.46
CA GLN A 112 3.72 -7.04 -11.32
C GLN A 112 5.20 -7.28 -11.64
N GLU A 113 5.80 -8.34 -11.13
CA GLU A 113 7.18 -8.73 -11.43
C GLU A 113 7.39 -8.97 -12.93
N SER A 114 6.47 -9.67 -13.58
CA SER A 114 6.50 -9.92 -15.03
C SER A 114 6.43 -8.62 -15.82
N SER A 115 5.55 -7.70 -15.45
CA SER A 115 5.41 -6.39 -16.10
C SER A 115 6.68 -5.55 -15.96
N GLU A 116 7.30 -5.56 -14.79
CA GLU A 116 8.55 -4.84 -14.54
C GLU A 116 9.70 -5.43 -15.36
N SER A 117 9.80 -6.77 -15.45
CA SER A 117 10.80 -7.46 -16.26
C SER A 117 10.64 -7.17 -17.75
N GLU A 118 9.42 -7.21 -18.26
CA GLU A 118 9.09 -6.89 -19.65
C GLU A 118 9.45 -5.44 -19.97
N SER A 119 9.14 -4.50 -19.09
CA SER A 119 9.48 -3.09 -19.26
C SER A 119 10.98 -2.87 -19.30
N LEU A 120 11.75 -3.55 -18.44
CA LEU A 120 13.22 -3.48 -18.45
C LEU A 120 13.81 -4.06 -19.71
N GLU A 121 13.32 -5.22 -20.18
CA GLU A 121 13.77 -5.83 -21.44
C GLU A 121 13.49 -4.91 -22.63
N GLU A 122 12.31 -4.32 -22.69
CA GLU A 122 11.93 -3.37 -23.73
C GLU A 122 12.84 -2.14 -23.73
N LEU A 123 13.14 -1.58 -22.56
CA LEU A 123 14.06 -0.45 -22.42
C LEU A 123 15.48 -0.81 -22.88
N LEU A 124 15.97 -2.01 -22.55
CA LEU A 124 17.29 -2.48 -22.97
C LEU A 124 17.37 -2.72 -24.47
N VAL A 125 16.33 -3.23 -25.09
CA VAL A 125 16.25 -3.44 -26.55
C VAL A 125 16.22 -2.09 -27.27
N ASN A 126 15.49 -1.11 -26.76
CA ASN A 126 15.40 0.23 -27.36
C ASN A 126 16.66 1.08 -27.15
N ALA A 127 17.49 0.76 -26.17
CA ALA A 127 18.77 1.43 -25.91
C ALA A 127 19.93 0.94 -26.79
N ALA A 128 19.75 -0.17 -27.48
CA ALA A 128 20.72 -0.71 -28.45
C ALA A 128 20.42 -0.16 -29.83
#